data_54d68e12d7e1da56d3db26e4ab6974d6
#
_entry.id   54d68e12d7e1da56d3db26e4ab6974d6
#
_cell.length_a   1.000
_cell.length_b   1.000
_cell.length_c   1.000
_cell.angle_alpha   90.00
_cell.angle_beta   90.00
_cell.angle_gamma   90.00
#
_symmetry.space_group_name_H-M   'P 1'
#
loop_
_entity.id
_entity.type
_entity.pdbx_description
1 polymer ?
#
loop_
_entity_poly.entity_id
_entity_poly.type
_entity_poly.pdbx_seq_one_letter_code
_entity_poly.pdbx_strand_id
1 'polypeptide(L)'
;MLRIDLTGKRALVAGVADDGGFGFAIAKALAEAGATVAVGTWPPALSIFQTMLTRGKFDASLTLASGEKMQFAKIYPLDAEYDTLDDVPAEVRESRRYRDCGDFTIRGVAAQVQADLGGVDIVIHSLANGPEVKKPLTETSRKGYLAALSASAYSFVSMVQAFGPIMPAGGSFLSLGYMASQRVVPGYGGGMSSAKAALESDTRTLAYEAGRAWGHRVNVISAGPFASRAASAIGFIGEMVDYARRNAPVTRAITAEDVGGTAAFLASPLAAGITGTTIYVDMGLHTMGLAVDRDGPKPA
;
A
#
# COMPACT_ATOMS: atom_id res chain seq x y z
N MET A 1 27.31 -2.25 -13.39
CA MET A 1 25.89 -1.99 -13.72
C MET A 1 25.20 -1.52 -12.44
N LEU A 2 24.49 -0.39 -12.48
CA LEU A 2 23.72 0.09 -11.34
C LEU A 2 22.51 -0.83 -11.15
N ARG A 3 22.41 -1.50 -9.99
CA ARG A 3 21.32 -2.45 -9.67
C ARG A 3 20.60 -2.01 -8.40
N ILE A 4 19.30 -2.28 -8.32
CA ILE A 4 18.59 -2.26 -7.07
C ILE A 4 18.98 -3.55 -6.33
N ASP A 5 19.65 -3.41 -5.20
CA ASP A 5 20.09 -4.51 -4.35
C ASP A 5 19.56 -4.29 -2.93
N LEU A 6 18.68 -5.20 -2.49
CA LEU A 6 18.10 -5.23 -1.17
C LEU A 6 18.48 -6.51 -0.40
N THR A 7 19.58 -7.16 -0.83
CA THR A 7 20.11 -8.35 -0.15
C THR A 7 20.36 -8.05 1.32
N GLY A 8 19.88 -8.94 2.20
CA GLY A 8 19.96 -8.77 3.65
C GLY A 8 18.97 -7.78 4.26
N LYS A 9 18.12 -7.12 3.44
CA LYS A 9 17.04 -6.26 3.92
C LYS A 9 15.77 -7.07 4.22
N ARG A 10 15.07 -6.67 5.27
CA ARG A 10 13.80 -7.26 5.72
C ARG A 10 12.68 -6.27 5.41
N ALA A 11 11.66 -6.73 4.73
CA ALA A 11 10.53 -5.91 4.34
C ALA A 11 9.22 -6.45 4.93
N LEU A 12 8.39 -5.55 5.44
CA LEU A 12 7.00 -5.83 5.76
C LEU A 12 6.12 -5.09 4.75
N VAL A 13 5.28 -5.82 4.04
CA VAL A 13 4.25 -5.26 3.15
C VAL A 13 2.87 -5.46 3.77
N ALA A 14 2.30 -4.42 4.34
CA ALA A 14 0.96 -4.43 4.90
C ALA A 14 -0.08 -4.24 3.79
N GLY A 15 -1.11 -5.10 3.76
CA GLY A 15 -2.20 -5.03 2.78
C GLY A 15 -2.05 -6.00 1.61
N VAL A 16 -1.54 -7.21 1.85
CA VAL A 16 -1.49 -8.29 0.85
C VAL A 16 -2.56 -9.33 1.19
N ALA A 17 -3.54 -9.49 0.32
CA ALA A 17 -4.65 -10.44 0.51
C ALA A 17 -4.92 -11.33 -0.73
N ASP A 18 -4.29 -11.03 -1.85
CA ASP A 18 -4.29 -11.78 -3.11
C ASP A 18 -3.08 -11.37 -3.97
N ASP A 19 -2.95 -11.97 -5.15
CA ASP A 19 -1.87 -11.71 -6.10
C ASP A 19 -2.15 -10.60 -7.12
N GLY A 20 -3.35 -10.01 -7.09
CA GLY A 20 -3.79 -9.02 -8.07
C GLY A 20 -3.69 -7.55 -7.61
N GLY A 21 -3.04 -7.27 -6.48
CA GLY A 21 -2.96 -5.91 -5.92
C GLY A 21 -1.55 -5.32 -5.93
N PHE A 22 -1.47 -4.00 -5.73
CA PHE A 22 -0.18 -3.30 -5.60
C PHE A 22 0.70 -3.87 -4.48
N GLY A 23 0.10 -4.24 -3.33
CA GLY A 23 0.86 -4.83 -2.21
C GLY A 23 1.63 -6.09 -2.62
N PHE A 24 0.99 -6.99 -3.38
CA PHE A 24 1.65 -8.21 -3.86
C PHE A 24 2.77 -7.90 -4.87
N ALA A 25 2.51 -7.00 -5.83
CA ALA A 25 3.52 -6.61 -6.81
C ALA A 25 4.73 -5.92 -6.16
N ILE A 26 4.49 -5.09 -5.14
CA ILE A 26 5.57 -4.49 -4.34
C ILE A 26 6.34 -5.59 -3.60
N ALA A 27 5.66 -6.53 -2.94
CA ALA A 27 6.30 -7.65 -2.25
C ALA A 27 7.20 -8.46 -3.21
N LYS A 28 6.70 -8.73 -4.43
CA LYS A 28 7.46 -9.42 -5.48
C LYS A 28 8.68 -8.61 -5.92
N ALA A 29 8.53 -7.32 -6.20
CA ALA A 29 9.64 -6.47 -6.62
C ALA A 29 10.74 -6.35 -5.55
N LEU A 30 10.37 -6.30 -4.27
CA LEU A 30 11.32 -6.32 -3.16
C LEU A 30 12.06 -7.67 -3.07
N ALA A 31 11.35 -8.79 -3.27
CA ALA A 31 11.96 -10.11 -3.31
C ALA A 31 12.88 -10.29 -4.52
N GLU A 32 12.50 -9.81 -5.72
CA GLU A 32 13.35 -9.76 -6.91
C GLU A 32 14.65 -9.00 -6.66
N ALA A 33 14.59 -7.96 -5.82
CA ALA A 33 15.76 -7.19 -5.41
C ALA A 33 16.58 -7.86 -4.28
N GLY A 34 16.18 -9.03 -3.79
CA GLY A 34 16.88 -9.80 -2.77
C GLY A 34 16.44 -9.58 -1.32
N ALA A 35 15.35 -8.84 -1.08
CA ALA A 35 14.84 -8.65 0.27
C ALA A 35 14.13 -9.90 0.82
N THR A 36 14.26 -10.13 2.13
CA THR A 36 13.40 -11.05 2.87
C THR A 36 12.06 -10.38 3.12
N VAL A 37 10.98 -10.93 2.57
CA VAL A 37 9.65 -10.30 2.58
C VAL A 37 8.69 -11.02 3.53
N ALA A 38 8.13 -10.27 4.46
CA ALA A 38 6.95 -10.64 5.23
C ALA A 38 5.74 -9.80 4.79
N VAL A 39 4.53 -10.30 5.01
CA VAL A 39 3.31 -9.59 4.64
C VAL A 39 2.33 -9.49 5.80
N GLY A 40 1.59 -8.40 5.85
CA GLY A 40 0.44 -8.20 6.72
C GLY A 40 -0.85 -8.39 5.93
N THR A 41 -1.69 -9.31 6.38
CA THR A 41 -2.96 -9.64 5.74
C THR A 41 -4.13 -9.37 6.69
N TRP A 42 -5.15 -8.68 6.19
CA TRP A 42 -6.37 -8.41 6.96
C TRP A 42 -7.00 -9.72 7.46
N PRO A 43 -7.30 -9.86 8.77
CA PRO A 43 -7.78 -11.11 9.36
C PRO A 43 -8.94 -11.79 8.61
N PRO A 44 -9.98 -11.05 8.16
CA PRO A 44 -11.05 -11.66 7.37
C PRO A 44 -10.63 -12.27 6.02
N ALA A 45 -9.50 -11.87 5.47
CA ALA A 45 -8.96 -12.41 4.20
C ALA A 45 -7.87 -13.47 4.41
N LEU A 46 -7.31 -13.57 5.61
CA LEU A 46 -6.11 -14.36 5.91
C LEU A 46 -6.25 -15.84 5.54
N SER A 47 -7.33 -16.50 5.99
CA SER A 47 -7.53 -17.92 5.73
C SER A 47 -7.71 -18.22 4.23
N ILE A 48 -8.35 -17.32 3.49
CA ILE A 48 -8.53 -17.43 2.05
C ILE A 48 -7.18 -17.28 1.35
N PHE A 49 -6.40 -16.27 1.70
CA PHE A 49 -5.08 -16.01 1.15
C PHE A 49 -4.14 -17.22 1.37
N GLN A 50 -4.04 -17.71 2.61
CA GLN A 50 -3.24 -18.90 2.94
C GLN A 50 -3.70 -20.16 2.20
N THR A 51 -5.02 -20.37 2.06
CA THR A 51 -5.57 -21.49 1.30
C THR A 51 -5.19 -21.41 -0.18
N MET A 52 -5.24 -20.23 -0.78
CA MET A 52 -4.87 -20.02 -2.18
C MET A 52 -3.37 -20.26 -2.40
N LEU A 53 -2.52 -19.79 -1.48
CA LEU A 53 -1.07 -20.08 -1.50
C LEU A 53 -0.81 -21.60 -1.43
N THR A 54 -1.40 -22.29 -0.45
CA THR A 54 -1.20 -23.73 -0.24
C THR A 54 -1.69 -24.54 -1.44
N ARG A 55 -2.74 -24.10 -2.12
CA ARG A 55 -3.28 -24.76 -3.32
C ARG A 55 -2.53 -24.41 -4.61
N GLY A 56 -1.46 -23.62 -4.54
CA GLY A 56 -0.68 -23.20 -5.70
C GLY A 56 -1.41 -22.26 -6.66
N LYS A 57 -2.49 -21.59 -6.21
CA LYS A 57 -3.27 -20.68 -7.06
C LYS A 57 -2.50 -19.43 -7.47
N PHE A 58 -1.47 -19.08 -6.72
CA PHE A 58 -0.59 -17.93 -6.97
C PHE A 58 0.79 -18.34 -7.52
N ASP A 59 0.99 -19.61 -7.90
CA ASP A 59 2.30 -20.12 -8.32
C ASP A 59 2.92 -19.33 -9.48
N ALA A 60 2.11 -19.00 -10.48
CA ALA A 60 2.58 -18.18 -11.60
C ALA A 60 2.97 -16.76 -11.15
N SER A 61 2.16 -16.14 -10.30
CA SER A 61 2.42 -14.78 -9.78
C SER A 61 3.63 -14.73 -8.85
N LEU A 62 3.86 -15.83 -8.09
CA LEU A 62 5.01 -15.97 -7.18
C LEU A 62 6.33 -16.24 -7.91
N THR A 63 6.30 -16.68 -9.17
CA THR A 63 7.54 -16.98 -9.91
C THR A 63 8.31 -15.71 -10.20
N LEU A 64 9.55 -15.67 -9.71
CA LEU A 64 10.51 -14.57 -9.90
C LEU A 64 11.19 -14.66 -11.29
N ALA A 65 11.84 -13.60 -11.71
CA ALA A 65 12.60 -13.58 -12.97
C ALA A 65 13.72 -14.63 -13.01
N SER A 66 14.23 -15.07 -11.85
CA SER A 66 15.17 -16.18 -11.73
C SER A 66 14.56 -17.55 -12.03
N GLY A 67 13.24 -17.66 -12.08
CA GLY A 67 12.50 -18.91 -12.15
C GLY A 67 12.19 -19.54 -10.78
N GLU A 68 12.74 -19.01 -9.71
CA GLU A 68 12.43 -19.42 -8.33
C GLU A 68 11.07 -18.89 -7.89
N LYS A 69 10.44 -19.54 -6.90
CA LYS A 69 9.22 -19.02 -6.28
C LYS A 69 9.55 -18.14 -5.08
N MET A 70 9.02 -16.93 -5.08
CA MET A 70 9.02 -16.07 -3.90
C MET A 70 8.37 -16.80 -2.72
N GLN A 71 9.04 -16.75 -1.58
CA GLN A 71 8.53 -17.24 -0.31
C GLN A 71 8.31 -16.06 0.63
N PHE A 72 7.14 -16.00 1.26
CA PHE A 72 6.94 -15.06 2.37
C PHE A 72 7.60 -15.62 3.62
N ALA A 73 8.51 -14.85 4.22
CA ALA A 73 9.15 -15.24 5.47
C ALA A 73 8.12 -15.43 6.59
N LYS A 74 7.10 -14.56 6.61
CA LYS A 74 5.94 -14.63 7.53
C LYS A 74 4.72 -14.00 6.89
N ILE A 75 3.55 -14.45 7.32
CA ILE A 75 2.26 -13.84 7.01
C ILE A 75 1.60 -13.49 8.34
N TYR A 76 1.56 -12.21 8.67
CA TYR A 76 0.96 -11.72 9.90
C TYR A 76 -0.51 -11.36 9.69
N PRO A 77 -1.43 -11.76 10.58
CA PRO A 77 -2.73 -11.10 10.64
C PRO A 77 -2.52 -9.63 11.00
N LEU A 78 -3.02 -8.71 10.21
CA LEU A 78 -2.88 -7.27 10.46
C LEU A 78 -4.17 -6.54 10.13
N ASP A 79 -4.78 -5.92 11.14
CA ASP A 79 -5.85 -4.95 10.98
C ASP A 79 -5.38 -3.58 11.44
N ALA A 80 -5.15 -2.70 10.48
CA ALA A 80 -4.62 -1.36 10.72
C ALA A 80 -5.68 -0.34 11.20
N GLU A 81 -6.88 -0.78 11.52
CA GLU A 81 -7.87 0.03 12.25
C GLU A 81 -7.55 0.11 13.75
N TYR A 82 -6.66 -0.77 14.27
CA TYR A 82 -6.36 -0.89 15.69
C TYR A 82 -4.87 -0.78 15.97
N ASP A 83 -4.52 0.13 16.87
CA ASP A 83 -3.14 0.31 17.31
C ASP A 83 -2.71 -0.75 18.32
N THR A 84 -3.61 -1.10 19.27
CA THR A 84 -3.41 -2.08 20.34
C THR A 84 -4.66 -2.95 20.51
N LEU A 85 -4.54 -4.06 21.23
CA LEU A 85 -5.69 -4.91 21.56
C LEU A 85 -6.75 -4.20 22.42
N ASP A 86 -6.39 -3.17 23.18
CA ASP A 86 -7.33 -2.40 23.97
C ASP A 86 -8.26 -1.55 23.11
N ASP A 87 -7.84 -1.23 21.89
CA ASP A 87 -8.63 -0.48 20.90
C ASP A 87 -9.66 -1.36 20.17
N VAL A 88 -9.53 -2.70 20.29
CA VAL A 88 -10.37 -3.65 19.54
C VAL A 88 -11.67 -3.90 20.29
N PRO A 89 -12.85 -3.60 19.71
CA PRO A 89 -14.13 -3.94 20.30
C PRO A 89 -14.25 -5.44 20.60
N ALA A 90 -14.90 -5.79 21.74
CA ALA A 90 -15.04 -7.18 22.16
C ALA A 90 -15.71 -8.05 21.08
N GLU A 91 -16.75 -7.53 20.43
CA GLU A 91 -17.46 -8.22 19.34
C GLU A 91 -16.58 -8.53 18.13
N VAL A 92 -15.57 -7.69 17.86
CA VAL A 92 -14.58 -7.95 16.79
C VAL A 92 -13.63 -9.05 17.25
N ARG A 93 -13.06 -8.92 18.45
CA ARG A 93 -12.10 -9.86 19.00
C ARG A 93 -12.64 -11.27 19.12
N GLU A 94 -13.92 -11.41 19.52
CA GLU A 94 -14.61 -12.69 19.69
C GLU A 94 -15.16 -13.28 18.38
N SER A 95 -15.19 -12.48 17.32
CA SER A 95 -15.71 -12.93 16.03
C SER A 95 -14.88 -14.07 15.45
N ARG A 96 -15.53 -14.98 14.71
CA ARG A 96 -14.89 -16.14 14.07
C ARG A 96 -13.67 -15.79 13.22
N ARG A 97 -13.61 -14.56 12.71
CA ARG A 97 -12.55 -14.13 11.78
C ARG A 97 -11.31 -13.61 12.50
N TYR A 98 -11.41 -13.28 13.79
CA TYR A 98 -10.34 -12.64 14.57
C TYR A 98 -9.87 -13.45 15.76
N ARG A 99 -10.75 -14.21 16.42
CA ARG A 99 -10.48 -14.89 17.69
C ARG A 99 -9.23 -15.78 17.71
N ASP A 100 -8.85 -16.34 16.55
CA ASP A 100 -7.73 -17.26 16.42
C ASP A 100 -6.48 -16.56 15.80
N CYS A 101 -6.51 -15.23 15.62
CA CYS A 101 -5.43 -14.48 14.97
C CYS A 101 -4.33 -14.01 15.94
N GLY A 102 -4.49 -14.18 17.25
CA GLY A 102 -3.56 -13.61 18.23
C GLY A 102 -3.64 -12.07 18.25
N ASP A 103 -2.51 -11.40 18.37
CA ASP A 103 -2.44 -9.94 18.29
C ASP A 103 -2.24 -9.50 16.84
N PHE A 104 -3.32 -8.99 16.24
CA PHE A 104 -3.39 -8.54 14.86
C PHE A 104 -3.32 -7.01 14.72
N THR A 105 -3.02 -6.32 15.80
CA THR A 105 -2.92 -4.85 15.83
C THR A 105 -1.57 -4.36 15.28
N ILE A 106 -1.47 -3.07 14.97
CA ILE A 106 -0.25 -2.49 14.43
C ILE A 106 0.93 -2.73 15.38
N ARG A 107 0.77 -2.45 16.69
CA ARG A 107 1.83 -2.65 17.69
C ARG A 107 2.10 -4.12 17.97
N GLY A 108 1.07 -4.96 17.95
CA GLY A 108 1.21 -6.40 18.09
C GLY A 108 2.04 -7.01 16.96
N VAL A 109 1.75 -6.61 15.72
CA VAL A 109 2.54 -7.06 14.56
C VAL A 109 3.97 -6.51 14.59
N ALA A 110 4.18 -5.26 15.04
CA ALA A 110 5.54 -4.73 15.19
C ALA A 110 6.36 -5.54 16.20
N ALA A 111 5.77 -5.93 17.33
CA ALA A 111 6.41 -6.80 18.32
C ALA A 111 6.71 -8.20 17.75
N GLN A 112 5.78 -8.79 16.99
CA GLN A 112 6.00 -10.09 16.33
C GLN A 112 7.10 -10.01 15.27
N VAL A 113 7.15 -8.95 14.46
CA VAL A 113 8.23 -8.72 13.47
C VAL A 113 9.58 -8.59 14.17
N GLN A 114 9.64 -7.87 15.27
CA GLN A 114 10.87 -7.77 16.07
C GLN A 114 11.31 -9.14 16.60
N ALA A 115 10.39 -9.95 17.10
CA ALA A 115 10.69 -11.28 17.65
C ALA A 115 11.11 -12.29 16.57
N ASP A 116 10.38 -12.31 15.44
CA ASP A 116 10.55 -13.31 14.38
C ASP A 116 11.71 -13.00 13.43
N LEU A 117 11.90 -11.73 13.09
CA LEU A 117 12.86 -11.27 12.07
C LEU A 117 14.02 -10.44 12.65
N GLY A 118 13.99 -10.11 13.95
CA GLY A 118 14.99 -9.24 14.57
C GLY A 118 14.87 -7.77 14.16
N GLY A 119 13.71 -7.35 13.61
CA GLY A 119 13.41 -6.01 13.13
C GLY A 119 13.04 -5.98 11.65
N VAL A 120 12.92 -4.79 11.10
CA VAL A 120 12.53 -4.55 9.70
C VAL A 120 13.33 -3.37 9.13
N ASP A 121 13.61 -3.37 7.83
CA ASP A 121 14.34 -2.30 7.14
C ASP A 121 13.41 -1.48 6.21
N ILE A 122 12.33 -2.08 5.75
CA ILE A 122 11.40 -1.52 4.78
C ILE A 122 9.97 -1.82 5.24
N VAL A 123 9.15 -0.78 5.37
CA VAL A 123 7.72 -0.92 5.71
C VAL A 123 6.88 -0.30 4.60
N ILE A 124 6.01 -1.11 4.01
CA ILE A 124 5.08 -0.70 2.97
C ILE A 124 3.66 -0.69 3.52
N HIS A 125 3.01 0.46 3.48
CA HIS A 125 1.61 0.65 3.81
C HIS A 125 0.77 0.63 2.52
N SER A 126 0.30 -0.56 2.13
CA SER A 126 -0.61 -0.76 1.00
C SER A 126 -2.04 -0.99 1.48
N LEU A 127 -2.51 -0.08 2.33
CA LEU A 127 -3.78 -0.17 3.02
C LEU A 127 -4.68 1.02 2.66
N ALA A 128 -5.95 0.76 2.47
CA ALA A 128 -6.99 1.77 2.35
C ALA A 128 -8.35 1.13 2.62
N ASN A 129 -9.18 1.83 3.37
CA ASN A 129 -10.59 1.47 3.56
C ASN A 129 -11.43 2.74 3.61
N GLY A 130 -12.54 2.74 2.87
CA GLY A 130 -13.53 3.81 2.89
C GLY A 130 -14.92 3.20 2.79
N PRO A 131 -15.59 2.92 3.92
CA PRO A 131 -16.87 2.21 3.94
C PRO A 131 -17.96 2.91 3.12
N GLU A 132 -17.84 4.22 2.93
CA GLU A 132 -18.78 5.04 2.17
C GLU A 132 -18.17 5.59 0.86
N VAL A 133 -17.12 4.97 0.31
CA VAL A 133 -16.41 5.46 -0.89
C VAL A 133 -17.31 5.76 -2.10
N LYS A 134 -18.45 5.07 -2.21
CA LYS A 134 -19.44 5.29 -3.29
C LYS A 134 -20.36 6.49 -3.06
N LYS A 135 -20.39 7.07 -1.85
CA LYS A 135 -21.23 8.23 -1.56
C LYS A 135 -20.52 9.51 -1.95
N PRO A 136 -21.23 10.48 -2.54
CA PRO A 136 -20.73 11.84 -2.67
C PRO A 136 -20.29 12.38 -1.29
N LEU A 137 -19.31 13.29 -1.27
CA LEU A 137 -18.84 13.87 -0.02
C LEU A 137 -19.98 14.58 0.75
N THR A 138 -20.91 15.20 0.04
CA THR A 138 -22.10 15.88 0.59
C THR A 138 -23.08 14.94 1.30
N GLU A 139 -22.99 13.64 1.04
CA GLU A 139 -23.84 12.59 1.65
C GLU A 139 -23.06 11.67 2.59
N THR A 140 -21.76 11.91 2.73
CA THR A 140 -20.86 11.11 3.57
C THR A 140 -21.16 11.40 5.05
N SER A 141 -21.40 10.35 5.84
CA SER A 141 -21.58 10.50 7.28
C SER A 141 -20.24 10.85 7.97
N ARG A 142 -20.32 11.53 9.14
CA ARG A 142 -19.15 11.76 9.99
C ARG A 142 -18.43 10.44 10.31
N LYS A 143 -19.16 9.39 10.61
CA LYS A 143 -18.60 8.07 10.91
C LYS A 143 -17.83 7.49 9.72
N GLY A 144 -18.41 7.52 8.52
CA GLY A 144 -17.77 7.04 7.30
C GLY A 144 -16.54 7.87 6.92
N TYR A 145 -16.63 9.19 7.06
CA TYR A 145 -15.51 10.10 6.81
C TYR A 145 -14.32 9.83 7.75
N LEU A 146 -14.57 9.73 9.06
CA LEU A 146 -13.53 9.43 10.05
C LEU A 146 -12.95 8.03 9.89
N ALA A 147 -13.76 7.04 9.51
CA ALA A 147 -13.27 5.69 9.21
C ALA A 147 -12.31 5.68 8.01
N ALA A 148 -12.62 6.45 6.96
CA ALA A 148 -11.72 6.58 5.80
C ALA A 148 -10.38 7.22 6.19
N LEU A 149 -10.40 8.28 7.00
CA LEU A 149 -9.18 8.93 7.52
C LEU A 149 -8.37 7.98 8.41
N SER A 150 -9.03 7.29 9.34
CA SER A 150 -8.39 6.34 10.26
C SER A 150 -7.64 5.24 9.50
N ALA A 151 -8.36 4.50 8.66
CA ALA A 151 -7.82 3.32 7.98
C ALA A 151 -6.90 3.64 6.79
N SER A 152 -6.99 4.84 6.18
CA SER A 152 -6.26 5.15 4.95
C SER A 152 -5.21 6.25 5.08
N ALA A 153 -5.13 6.92 6.24
CA ALA A 153 -4.12 7.93 6.53
C ALA A 153 -3.46 7.71 7.89
N TYR A 154 -4.25 7.75 9.00
CA TYR A 154 -3.69 7.62 10.34
C TYR A 154 -2.97 6.28 10.56
N SER A 155 -3.47 5.19 9.98
CA SER A 155 -2.80 3.89 10.07
C SER A 155 -1.34 3.92 9.58
N PHE A 156 -1.00 4.80 8.63
CA PHE A 156 0.40 5.00 8.23
C PHE A 156 1.21 5.71 9.32
N VAL A 157 0.63 6.71 9.98
CA VAL A 157 1.25 7.37 11.14
C VAL A 157 1.53 6.36 12.24
N SER A 158 0.52 5.55 12.60
CA SER A 158 0.65 4.49 13.61
C SER A 158 1.72 3.46 13.23
N MET A 159 1.79 3.05 11.95
CA MET A 159 2.86 2.14 11.50
C MET A 159 4.25 2.77 11.63
N VAL A 160 4.43 4.05 11.30
CA VAL A 160 5.73 4.72 11.49
C VAL A 160 6.09 4.78 12.97
N GLN A 161 5.13 5.06 13.86
CA GLN A 161 5.34 5.06 15.32
C GLN A 161 5.75 3.69 15.87
N ALA A 162 5.10 2.62 15.39
CA ALA A 162 5.32 1.27 15.90
C ALA A 162 6.61 0.63 15.35
N PHE A 163 6.90 0.84 14.07
CA PHE A 163 8.02 0.20 13.39
C PHE A 163 9.31 1.03 13.40
N GLY A 164 9.21 2.37 13.46
CA GLY A 164 10.39 3.24 13.46
C GLY A 164 11.44 2.88 14.50
N PRO A 165 11.09 2.66 15.77
CA PRO A 165 12.05 2.30 16.81
C PRO A 165 12.76 0.95 16.62
N ILE A 166 12.18 0.02 15.85
CA ILE A 166 12.74 -1.32 15.61
C ILE A 166 13.46 -1.44 14.26
N MET A 167 13.56 -0.35 13.52
CA MET A 167 14.28 -0.29 12.25
C MET A 167 15.72 0.20 12.46
N PRO A 168 16.72 -0.37 11.77
CA PRO A 168 18.05 0.22 11.72
C PRO A 168 18.03 1.57 11.00
N ALA A 169 18.99 2.45 11.31
CA ALA A 169 19.11 3.74 10.64
C ALA A 169 19.12 3.59 9.10
N GLY A 170 18.44 4.51 8.41
CA GLY A 170 18.29 4.44 6.96
C GLY A 170 17.11 3.62 6.48
N GLY A 171 16.21 3.20 7.37
CA GLY A 171 14.97 2.52 7.04
C GLY A 171 14.07 3.30 6.08
N SER A 172 13.17 2.61 5.38
CA SER A 172 12.28 3.21 4.38
C SER A 172 10.83 2.87 4.66
N PHE A 173 10.00 3.91 4.79
CA PHE A 173 8.54 3.82 4.84
C PHE A 173 7.94 4.30 3.53
N LEU A 174 7.02 3.52 2.96
CA LEU A 174 6.30 3.87 1.74
C LEU A 174 4.80 3.65 1.93
N SER A 175 3.99 4.59 1.45
CA SER A 175 2.54 4.41 1.38
C SER A 175 2.03 4.64 -0.04
N LEU A 176 0.77 4.25 -0.30
CA LEU A 176 0.12 4.40 -1.60
C LEU A 176 -0.90 5.55 -1.57
N GLY A 177 -0.59 6.59 -2.33
CA GLY A 177 -1.45 7.73 -2.60
C GLY A 177 -2.29 7.57 -3.87
N TYR A 178 -3.03 8.61 -4.17
CA TYR A 178 -3.80 8.76 -5.42
C TYR A 178 -3.99 10.24 -5.74
N MET A 179 -3.98 10.61 -7.01
CA MET A 179 -4.13 12.01 -7.46
C MET A 179 -5.40 12.72 -6.94
N ALA A 180 -6.37 11.96 -6.44
CA ALA A 180 -7.56 12.50 -5.79
C ALA A 180 -7.25 13.30 -4.51
N SER A 181 -6.03 13.25 -3.98
CA SER A 181 -5.51 14.15 -2.94
C SER A 181 -5.45 15.62 -3.39
N GLN A 182 -5.29 15.87 -4.69
CA GLN A 182 -5.04 17.20 -5.28
C GLN A 182 -6.00 17.54 -6.42
N ARG A 183 -6.74 16.59 -6.95
CA ARG A 183 -7.66 16.72 -8.09
C ARG A 183 -9.01 16.14 -7.74
N VAL A 184 -10.06 16.69 -8.32
CA VAL A 184 -11.38 16.07 -8.22
C VAL A 184 -11.43 14.85 -9.13
N VAL A 185 -11.72 13.71 -8.52
CA VAL A 185 -12.00 12.46 -9.21
C VAL A 185 -13.47 12.12 -8.93
N PRO A 186 -14.39 12.35 -9.87
CA PRO A 186 -15.80 12.07 -9.68
C PRO A 186 -16.03 10.62 -9.26
N GLY A 187 -16.89 10.42 -8.24
CA GLY A 187 -17.17 9.09 -7.69
C GLY A 187 -16.15 8.54 -6.67
N TYR A 188 -15.00 9.18 -6.49
CA TYR A 188 -14.05 8.83 -5.42
C TYR A 188 -14.40 9.60 -4.13
N GLY A 189 -15.50 9.17 -3.49
CA GLY A 189 -16.16 9.86 -2.38
C GLY A 189 -15.86 9.28 -1.00
N GLY A 190 -16.84 9.41 -0.07
CA GLY A 190 -16.75 8.83 1.28
C GLY A 190 -15.60 9.33 2.14
N GLY A 191 -15.01 10.48 1.84
CA GLY A 191 -13.84 11.00 2.56
C GLY A 191 -12.49 10.45 2.06
N MET A 192 -12.47 9.59 1.04
CA MET A 192 -11.23 8.99 0.55
C MET A 192 -10.25 10.00 -0.08
N SER A 193 -10.75 11.01 -0.79
CA SER A 193 -9.90 12.11 -1.30
C SER A 193 -9.21 12.86 -0.16
N SER A 194 -9.97 13.16 0.90
CA SER A 194 -9.45 13.82 2.11
C SER A 194 -8.41 12.94 2.81
N ALA A 195 -8.65 11.63 2.89
CA ALA A 195 -7.70 10.70 3.48
C ALA A 195 -6.38 10.64 2.68
N LYS A 196 -6.44 10.66 1.34
CA LYS A 196 -5.23 10.71 0.50
C LYS A 196 -4.49 12.06 0.61
N ALA A 197 -5.20 13.16 0.80
CA ALA A 197 -4.59 14.48 1.07
C ALA A 197 -3.92 14.52 2.45
N ALA A 198 -4.58 13.98 3.48
CA ALA A 198 -4.00 13.84 4.81
C ALA A 198 -2.73 12.97 4.77
N LEU A 199 -2.77 11.82 4.10
CA LEU A 199 -1.62 10.92 3.92
C LEU A 199 -0.40 11.63 3.31
N GLU A 200 -0.59 12.45 2.27
CA GLU A 200 0.50 13.21 1.66
C GLU A 200 1.03 14.30 2.60
N SER A 201 0.15 14.95 3.37
CA SER A 201 0.54 15.94 4.37
C SER A 201 1.35 15.29 5.49
N ASP A 202 0.84 14.20 6.05
CA ASP A 202 1.47 13.46 7.14
C ASP A 202 2.83 12.89 6.72
N THR A 203 2.95 12.43 5.46
CA THR A 203 4.22 11.95 4.90
C THR A 203 5.33 13.01 5.01
N ARG A 204 5.05 14.27 4.76
CA ARG A 204 6.05 15.36 4.89
C ARG A 204 6.46 15.56 6.35
N THR A 205 5.51 15.54 7.26
CA THR A 205 5.76 15.66 8.70
C THR A 205 6.53 14.48 9.23
N LEU A 206 6.09 13.26 8.89
CA LEU A 206 6.75 12.00 9.29
C LEU A 206 8.17 11.90 8.72
N ALA A 207 8.41 12.38 7.49
CA ALA A 207 9.75 12.41 6.92
C ALA A 207 10.71 13.27 7.75
N TYR A 208 10.24 14.42 8.25
CA TYR A 208 11.01 15.26 9.15
C TYR A 208 11.23 14.57 10.51
N GLU A 209 10.16 14.09 11.13
CA GLU A 209 10.21 13.53 12.49
C GLU A 209 11.00 12.22 12.52
N ALA A 210 10.66 11.25 11.67
CA ALA A 210 11.36 9.96 11.61
C ALA A 210 12.80 10.11 11.08
N GLY A 211 13.02 11.07 10.18
CA GLY A 211 14.36 11.42 9.71
C GLY A 211 15.25 11.94 10.83
N ARG A 212 14.73 12.82 11.69
CA ARG A 212 15.47 13.37 12.84
C ARG A 212 15.65 12.37 13.98
N ALA A 213 14.61 11.59 14.26
CA ALA A 213 14.63 10.62 15.36
C ALA A 213 15.49 9.39 15.06
N TRP A 214 15.41 8.88 13.81
CA TRP A 214 15.96 7.55 13.49
C TRP A 214 16.71 7.48 12.16
N GLY A 215 16.79 8.57 11.38
CA GLY A 215 17.43 8.59 10.07
C GLY A 215 16.61 7.88 8.99
N HIS A 216 15.29 7.71 9.16
CA HIS A 216 14.42 7.02 8.19
C HIS A 216 13.90 7.95 7.11
N ARG A 217 13.54 7.35 5.98
CA ARG A 217 12.90 8.03 4.84
C ARG A 217 11.44 7.64 4.78
N VAL A 218 10.56 8.60 4.50
CA VAL A 218 9.12 8.40 4.41
C VAL A 218 8.61 9.04 3.12
N ASN A 219 7.97 8.25 2.24
CA ASN A 219 7.49 8.72 0.94
C ASN A 219 6.13 8.10 0.58
N VAL A 220 5.45 8.70 -0.38
CA VAL A 220 4.20 8.19 -0.98
C VAL A 220 4.41 7.92 -2.47
N ILE A 221 3.87 6.81 -2.95
CA ILE A 221 3.69 6.53 -4.37
C ILE A 221 2.23 6.83 -4.72
N SER A 222 1.99 7.88 -5.51
CA SER A 222 0.67 8.19 -6.05
C SER A 222 0.45 7.38 -7.33
N ALA A 223 -0.19 6.23 -7.18
CA ALA A 223 -0.44 5.30 -8.26
C ALA A 223 -1.66 5.72 -9.09
N GLY A 224 -1.61 5.48 -10.41
CA GLY A 224 -2.77 5.62 -11.29
C GLY A 224 -3.86 4.57 -10.99
N PRO A 225 -5.05 4.70 -11.61
CA PRO A 225 -6.12 3.75 -11.41
C PRO A 225 -5.75 2.36 -11.93
N PHE A 226 -5.96 1.35 -11.10
CA PHE A 226 -5.64 -0.05 -11.37
C PHE A 226 -6.77 -0.96 -10.91
N ALA A 227 -7.20 -1.88 -11.77
CA ALA A 227 -8.33 -2.76 -11.54
C ALA A 227 -7.95 -3.94 -10.61
N SER A 228 -7.65 -3.65 -9.35
CA SER A 228 -7.46 -4.68 -8.32
C SER A 228 -8.79 -5.11 -7.71
N ARG A 229 -8.78 -6.23 -6.96
CA ARG A 229 -9.94 -6.68 -6.19
C ARG A 229 -10.39 -5.60 -5.19
N ALA A 230 -9.46 -4.97 -4.48
CA ALA A 230 -9.77 -3.90 -3.55
C ALA A 230 -10.41 -2.69 -4.26
N ALA A 231 -9.91 -2.32 -5.44
CA ALA A 231 -10.45 -1.23 -6.23
C ALA A 231 -11.85 -1.53 -6.82
N SER A 232 -12.24 -2.81 -6.94
CA SER A 232 -13.58 -3.20 -7.39
C SER A 232 -14.69 -2.68 -6.46
N ALA A 233 -14.37 -2.38 -5.21
CA ALA A 233 -15.30 -1.73 -4.27
C ALA A 233 -15.71 -0.32 -4.72
N ILE A 234 -14.90 0.37 -5.53
CA ILE A 234 -15.19 1.70 -6.08
C ILE A 234 -16.37 1.65 -7.07
N GLY A 235 -16.53 0.53 -7.79
CA GLY A 235 -17.69 0.26 -8.66
C GLY A 235 -17.51 0.70 -10.11
N PHE A 236 -16.69 1.72 -10.40
CA PHE A 236 -16.42 2.24 -11.76
C PHE A 236 -14.92 2.26 -12.09
N ILE A 237 -14.15 1.39 -11.44
CA ILE A 237 -12.69 1.34 -11.63
C ILE A 237 -12.29 1.08 -13.09
N GLY A 238 -13.07 0.31 -13.84
CA GLY A 238 -12.84 0.07 -15.28
C GLY A 238 -12.88 1.36 -16.09
N GLU A 239 -13.86 2.22 -15.84
CA GLU A 239 -13.99 3.53 -16.49
C GLU A 239 -12.81 4.44 -16.15
N MET A 240 -12.34 4.41 -14.88
CA MET A 240 -11.16 5.16 -14.46
C MET A 240 -9.89 4.72 -15.20
N VAL A 241 -9.69 3.39 -15.34
CA VAL A 241 -8.57 2.83 -16.09
C VAL A 241 -8.62 3.20 -17.56
N ASP A 242 -9.80 3.09 -18.19
CA ASP A 242 -9.98 3.47 -19.59
C ASP A 242 -9.80 4.97 -19.81
N TYR A 243 -10.30 5.80 -18.89
CA TYR A 243 -10.06 7.24 -18.92
C TYR A 243 -8.57 7.56 -18.83
N ALA A 244 -7.86 6.97 -17.86
CA ALA A 244 -6.43 7.18 -17.70
C ALA A 244 -5.66 6.79 -18.96
N ARG A 245 -5.94 5.61 -19.52
CA ARG A 245 -5.28 5.13 -20.75
C ARG A 245 -5.50 6.06 -21.94
N ARG A 246 -6.69 6.68 -22.07
CA ARG A 246 -7.00 7.60 -23.17
C ARG A 246 -6.40 9.00 -22.99
N ASN A 247 -6.24 9.46 -21.75
CA ASN A 247 -5.92 10.85 -21.46
C ASN A 247 -4.51 11.07 -20.88
N ALA A 248 -3.84 10.03 -20.37
CA ALA A 248 -2.47 10.16 -19.88
C ALA A 248 -1.47 10.39 -21.03
N PRO A 249 -0.37 11.12 -20.80
CA PRO A 249 0.70 11.30 -21.78
C PRO A 249 1.25 9.99 -22.36
N VAL A 250 1.38 8.95 -21.53
CA VAL A 250 1.73 7.61 -21.99
C VAL A 250 0.45 6.77 -22.06
N THR A 251 0.06 6.36 -23.27
CA THR A 251 -1.26 5.81 -23.60
C THR A 251 -1.45 4.33 -23.28
N ARG A 252 -0.66 3.74 -22.37
CA ARG A 252 -0.89 2.40 -21.83
C ARG A 252 -1.53 2.45 -20.44
N ALA A 253 -2.20 1.40 -20.06
CA ALA A 253 -2.60 1.24 -18.66
C ALA A 253 -1.38 1.09 -17.74
N ILE A 254 -1.49 1.59 -16.53
CA ILE A 254 -0.53 1.28 -15.46
C ILE A 254 -0.64 -0.21 -15.11
N THR A 255 0.48 -0.82 -14.78
CA THR A 255 0.54 -2.17 -14.21
C THR A 255 0.93 -2.13 -12.74
N ALA A 256 0.69 -3.22 -12.03
CA ALA A 256 1.12 -3.30 -10.63
C ALA A 256 2.66 -3.34 -10.51
N GLU A 257 3.35 -3.84 -11.52
CA GLU A 257 4.81 -3.90 -11.61
C GLU A 257 5.44 -2.51 -11.75
N ASP A 258 4.77 -1.54 -12.39
CA ASP A 258 5.25 -0.14 -12.45
C ASP A 258 5.37 0.44 -11.03
N VAL A 259 4.39 0.13 -10.18
CA VAL A 259 4.39 0.55 -8.77
C VAL A 259 5.40 -0.27 -7.96
N GLY A 260 5.48 -1.58 -8.21
CA GLY A 260 6.45 -2.47 -7.58
C GLY A 260 7.90 -2.04 -7.81
N GLY A 261 8.27 -1.76 -9.07
CA GLY A 261 9.59 -1.26 -9.43
C GLY A 261 9.93 0.08 -8.77
N THR A 262 8.97 1.00 -8.75
CA THR A 262 9.14 2.29 -8.06
C THR A 262 9.32 2.10 -6.56
N ALA A 263 8.58 1.20 -5.93
CA ALA A 263 8.72 0.90 -4.51
C ALA A 263 10.09 0.28 -4.19
N ALA A 264 10.58 -0.65 -5.01
CA ALA A 264 11.91 -1.23 -4.85
C ALA A 264 13.02 -0.17 -4.99
N PHE A 265 12.89 0.75 -5.97
CA PHE A 265 13.79 1.88 -6.10
C PHE A 265 13.80 2.78 -4.86
N LEU A 266 12.62 3.22 -4.40
CA LEU A 266 12.48 4.10 -3.24
C LEU A 266 12.95 3.43 -1.93
N ALA A 267 12.81 2.13 -1.82
CA ALA A 267 13.32 1.36 -0.68
C ALA A 267 14.84 1.20 -0.70
N SER A 268 15.48 1.31 -1.86
CA SER A 268 16.90 1.04 -2.07
C SER A 268 17.81 2.22 -1.67
N PRO A 269 19.13 1.97 -1.51
CA PRO A 269 20.12 3.02 -1.33
C PRO A 269 20.20 4.03 -2.48
N LEU A 270 19.72 3.67 -3.68
CA LEU A 270 19.67 4.59 -4.83
C LEU A 270 18.76 5.81 -4.58
N ALA A 271 17.80 5.66 -3.68
CA ALA A 271 16.88 6.72 -3.27
C ALA A 271 17.25 7.36 -1.91
N ALA A 272 18.50 7.24 -1.45
CA ALA A 272 18.93 7.71 -0.13
C ALA A 272 18.65 9.20 0.12
N GLY A 273 18.65 10.02 -0.93
CA GLY A 273 18.32 11.45 -0.85
C GLY A 273 16.83 11.79 -1.02
N ILE A 274 15.93 10.79 -1.14
CA ILE A 274 14.50 11.00 -1.42
C ILE A 274 13.69 10.72 -0.17
N THR A 275 13.09 11.76 0.41
CA THR A 275 12.19 11.68 1.57
C THR A 275 11.19 12.81 1.56
N GLY A 276 10.00 12.62 2.15
CA GLY A 276 8.95 13.63 2.28
C GLY A 276 8.24 13.96 0.96
N THR A 277 8.30 13.08 -0.04
CA THR A 277 7.78 13.36 -1.38
C THR A 277 6.69 12.39 -1.81
N THR A 278 5.87 12.84 -2.75
CA THR A 278 4.93 12.02 -3.52
C THR A 278 5.50 11.78 -4.91
N ILE A 279 5.73 10.52 -5.24
CA ILE A 279 6.18 10.08 -6.57
C ILE A 279 4.97 9.58 -7.35
N TYR A 280 4.71 10.18 -8.50
CA TYR A 280 3.59 9.79 -9.36
C TYR A 280 3.98 8.63 -10.26
N VAL A 281 3.18 7.57 -10.23
CA VAL A 281 3.26 6.40 -11.10
C VAL A 281 1.90 6.21 -11.74
N ASP A 282 1.58 7.04 -12.73
CA ASP A 282 0.25 7.16 -13.32
C ASP A 282 0.27 7.49 -14.81
N MET A 283 1.38 7.15 -15.49
CA MET A 283 1.60 7.46 -16.92
C MET A 283 1.55 8.97 -17.25
N GLY A 284 1.73 9.83 -16.24
CA GLY A 284 1.68 11.28 -16.36
C GLY A 284 0.26 11.86 -16.27
N LEU A 285 -0.74 11.06 -15.91
CA LEU A 285 -2.15 11.51 -15.83
C LEU A 285 -2.31 12.73 -14.92
N HIS A 286 -1.58 12.79 -13.79
CA HIS A 286 -1.65 13.90 -12.85
C HIS A 286 -1.27 15.27 -13.44
N THR A 287 -0.53 15.31 -14.55
CA THR A 287 -0.12 16.56 -15.22
C THR A 287 -1.22 17.12 -16.13
N MET A 288 -2.24 16.32 -16.43
CA MET A 288 -3.30 16.71 -17.36
C MET A 288 -4.33 17.63 -16.70
N GLY A 289 -4.64 18.76 -17.34
CA GLY A 289 -5.66 19.72 -16.90
C GLY A 289 -7.04 19.42 -17.46
N LEU A 290 -7.11 19.08 -18.74
CA LEU A 290 -8.35 18.80 -19.45
C LEU A 290 -8.29 17.43 -20.11
N ALA A 291 -9.40 16.68 -19.99
CA ALA A 291 -9.66 15.56 -20.86
C ALA A 291 -10.08 16.09 -22.24
N VAL A 292 -9.38 15.66 -23.27
CA VAL A 292 -9.84 15.88 -24.63
C VAL A 292 -10.53 14.59 -25.05
N ASP A 293 -11.88 14.66 -25.18
CA ASP A 293 -12.67 13.60 -25.82
C ASP A 293 -12.27 13.52 -27.29
N ARG A 294 -11.15 12.90 -27.55
CA ARG A 294 -10.82 12.44 -28.90
C ARG A 294 -11.09 10.95 -28.92
N ASP A 295 -11.96 10.53 -29.81
CA ASP A 295 -11.96 9.15 -30.30
C ASP A 295 -10.50 8.73 -30.37
N GLY A 296 -10.14 7.67 -29.64
CA GLY A 296 -8.73 7.31 -29.39
C GLY A 296 -7.82 7.37 -30.63
N PRO A 297 -6.50 7.26 -30.48
CA PRO A 297 -5.59 7.43 -31.62
C PRO A 297 -6.08 6.57 -32.79
N LYS A 298 -6.32 7.20 -33.93
CA LYS A 298 -6.58 6.46 -35.17
C LYS A 298 -5.39 5.55 -35.38
N PRO A 299 -5.61 4.23 -35.55
CA PRO A 299 -4.49 3.35 -35.88
C PRO A 299 -3.78 3.91 -37.12
N ALA A 300 -2.47 4.01 -37.03
CA ALA A 300 -1.60 4.40 -38.13
C ALA A 300 -1.63 3.37 -39.25
#